data_e1b54d047f94b0399e152c94bba34697
#
_entry.id   e1b54d047f94b0399e152c94bba34697
#
_cell.length_a   1.000
_cell.length_b   1.000
_cell.length_c   1.000
_cell.angle_alpha   90.00
_cell.angle_beta   90.00
_cell.angle_gamma   90.00
#
_symmetry.space_group_name_H-M   'P 1'
#
loop_
_entity.id
_entity.type
_entity.pdbx_description
1 polymer ?
#
loop_
_entity_poly.entity_id
_entity_poly.type
_entity_poly.pdbx_seq_one_letter_code
_entity_poly.pdbx_strand_id
1 'polypeptide(L)'
;AASTQGELVVAHVRQKTVGETSIANTHPFSDGGFVFAHNGTVRDVPFLETMVADDRRARFKGDTDSERLFHALLTRFERDGVSPADPVAFRQSFVSFFRDLRGRQDLGSFNVVLSDGKALWAHRFGRTLAVLRRDAADAGSSILIASERLTDEAWVEVPDGTVLEVVGGNEPTVTVLDGTFAF
;
A
#
# COMPACT_ATOMS: atom_id res chain seq x y z
N ALA A 1 4.46 -22.61 -14.36
CA ALA A 1 4.53 -21.55 -13.35
C ALA A 1 4.47 -22.20 -11.97
N ALA A 2 5.35 -21.84 -11.06
CA ALA A 2 5.26 -22.30 -9.68
C ALA A 2 3.98 -21.69 -9.06
N SER A 3 3.17 -22.52 -8.38
CA SER A 3 2.01 -21.99 -7.63
C SER A 3 2.52 -21.30 -6.39
N THR A 4 2.16 -20.03 -6.23
CA THR A 4 2.39 -19.28 -4.98
C THR A 4 1.25 -19.63 -4.04
N GLN A 5 1.56 -20.12 -2.83
CA GLN A 5 0.60 -20.37 -1.78
C GLN A 5 0.93 -19.46 -0.58
N GLY A 6 -0.10 -18.86 0.00
CA GLY A 6 0.03 -17.98 1.17
C GLY A 6 -1.30 -17.36 1.51
N GLU A 7 -1.50 -17.01 2.78
CA GLU A 7 -2.71 -16.31 3.23
C GLU A 7 -2.78 -14.88 2.70
N LEU A 8 -1.63 -14.27 2.42
CA LEU A 8 -1.52 -12.94 1.87
C LEU A 8 -0.40 -12.89 0.82
N VAL A 9 -0.71 -12.38 -0.36
CA VAL A 9 0.24 -12.25 -1.47
C VAL A 9 0.21 -10.81 -1.98
N VAL A 10 1.38 -10.17 -2.04
CA VAL A 10 1.58 -8.88 -2.71
C VAL A 10 2.42 -9.10 -3.96
N ALA A 11 1.86 -8.73 -5.11
CA ALA A 11 2.53 -8.82 -6.40
C ALA A 11 2.53 -7.46 -7.12
N HIS A 12 3.61 -7.16 -7.83
CA HIS A 12 3.72 -5.92 -8.59
C HIS A 12 4.46 -6.16 -9.92
N VAL A 13 3.87 -5.65 -11.00
CA VAL A 13 4.54 -5.59 -12.31
C VAL A 13 5.00 -4.14 -12.52
N ARG A 14 6.32 -3.94 -12.52
CA ARG A 14 6.89 -2.60 -12.68
C ARG A 14 6.81 -2.15 -14.13
N GLN A 15 6.07 -1.06 -14.38
CA GLN A 15 6.24 -0.27 -15.59
C GLN A 15 7.26 0.84 -15.29
N LYS A 16 8.41 0.83 -15.99
CA LYS A 16 9.50 1.78 -15.74
C LYS A 16 9.04 3.21 -16.03
N THR A 17 9.02 4.06 -15.02
CA THR A 17 8.77 5.51 -15.14
C THR A 17 9.97 6.33 -14.67
N VAL A 18 10.65 5.91 -13.59
CA VAL A 18 11.80 6.61 -12.97
C VAL A 18 12.85 5.59 -12.53
N GLY A 19 14.11 5.95 -12.54
CA GLY A 19 15.25 5.15 -12.05
C GLY A 19 15.68 4.03 -13.01
N GLU A 20 16.81 3.39 -12.73
CA GLU A 20 17.32 2.27 -13.51
C GLU A 20 16.55 0.97 -13.25
N THR A 21 16.60 0.04 -14.19
CA THR A 21 16.05 -1.30 -14.00
C THR A 21 17.00 -2.11 -13.12
N SER A 22 16.71 -2.19 -11.84
CA SER A 22 17.47 -2.95 -10.86
C SER A 22 16.52 -3.62 -9.84
N ILE A 23 17.01 -4.64 -9.14
CA ILE A 23 16.26 -5.30 -8.07
C ILE A 23 15.95 -4.27 -6.96
N ALA A 24 16.89 -3.37 -6.65
CA ALA A 24 16.73 -2.32 -5.64
C ALA A 24 15.55 -1.37 -5.94
N ASN A 25 15.19 -1.21 -7.22
CA ASN A 25 14.10 -0.36 -7.69
C ASN A 25 12.80 -1.15 -7.99
N THR A 26 12.74 -2.42 -7.63
CA THR A 26 11.62 -3.31 -7.97
C THR A 26 10.74 -3.58 -6.76
N HIS A 27 9.44 -3.38 -6.91
CA HIS A 27 8.44 -3.73 -5.89
C HIS A 27 8.21 -5.26 -5.82
N PRO A 28 7.71 -5.76 -4.69
CA PRO A 28 7.44 -5.01 -3.45
C PRO A 28 8.74 -4.70 -2.69
N PHE A 29 8.79 -3.54 -2.03
CA PHE A 29 9.84 -3.25 -1.04
C PHE A 29 9.54 -3.93 0.28
N SER A 30 10.57 -4.21 1.09
CA SER A 30 10.39 -4.77 2.43
C SER A 30 11.39 -4.17 3.42
N ASP A 31 10.91 -3.68 4.55
CA ASP A 31 11.68 -3.21 5.70
C ASP A 31 10.79 -3.18 6.96
N GLY A 32 11.40 -3.35 8.14
CA GLY A 32 10.70 -3.21 9.43
C GLY A 32 9.53 -4.18 9.65
N GLY A 33 9.52 -5.34 8.98
CA GLY A 33 8.41 -6.30 9.05
C GLY A 33 7.24 -5.99 8.12
N PHE A 34 7.36 -4.95 7.30
CA PHE A 34 6.35 -4.58 6.31
C PHE A 34 6.77 -4.91 4.88
N VAL A 35 5.77 -5.18 4.05
CA VAL A 35 5.87 -5.29 2.59
C VAL A 35 5.06 -4.16 1.98
N PHE A 36 5.63 -3.46 0.99
CA PHE A 36 5.06 -2.25 0.41
C PHE A 36 5.09 -2.29 -1.12
N ALA A 37 3.99 -1.90 -1.74
CA ALA A 37 3.92 -1.64 -3.17
C ALA A 37 3.23 -0.30 -3.45
N HIS A 38 3.72 0.42 -4.46
CA HIS A 38 3.22 1.72 -4.88
C HIS A 38 2.96 1.72 -6.39
N ASN A 39 1.77 2.15 -6.79
CA ASN A 39 1.41 2.45 -8.16
C ASN A 39 1.10 3.94 -8.30
N GLY A 40 2.01 4.66 -8.92
CA GLY A 40 1.90 6.10 -9.09
C GLY A 40 3.22 6.76 -9.37
N THR A 41 3.27 8.06 -9.16
CA THR A 41 4.50 8.86 -9.21
C THR A 41 4.37 10.02 -8.25
N VAL A 42 5.28 10.09 -7.27
CA VAL A 42 5.42 11.25 -6.41
C VAL A 42 6.42 12.22 -7.04
N ARG A 43 5.96 13.43 -7.35
CA ARG A 43 6.74 14.41 -8.12
C ARG A 43 7.77 15.16 -7.27
N ASP A 44 7.47 15.37 -6.00
CA ASP A 44 8.34 16.09 -5.06
C ASP A 44 9.11 15.12 -4.17
N VAL A 45 10.08 14.43 -4.76
CA VAL A 45 10.96 13.48 -4.04
C VAL A 45 11.75 14.17 -2.93
N PRO A 46 12.34 15.38 -3.12
CA PRO A 46 13.00 16.10 -2.04
C PRO A 46 12.09 16.34 -0.82
N PHE A 47 10.82 16.63 -1.04
CA PHE A 47 9.86 16.75 0.06
C PHE A 47 9.70 15.43 0.82
N LEU A 48 9.53 14.31 0.13
CA LEU A 48 9.46 13.00 0.80
C LEU A 48 10.69 12.74 1.63
N GLU A 49 11.87 13.07 1.13
CA GLU A 49 13.13 12.89 1.85
C GLU A 49 13.19 13.73 3.14
N THR A 50 12.54 14.90 3.21
CA THR A 50 12.46 15.66 4.47
C THR A 50 11.65 14.95 5.54
N MET A 51 10.76 14.03 5.15
CA MET A 51 9.93 13.24 6.06
C MET A 51 10.64 11.99 6.58
N VAL A 52 11.76 11.59 5.95
CA VAL A 52 12.51 10.37 6.31
C VAL A 52 13.55 10.69 7.37
N ALA A 53 13.60 9.89 8.44
CA ALA A 53 14.63 9.97 9.47
C ALA A 53 16.02 9.58 8.91
N ASP A 54 17.10 10.15 9.45
CA ASP A 54 18.45 9.98 8.91
C ASP A 54 18.94 8.53 8.93
N ASP A 55 18.60 7.77 9.97
CA ASP A 55 18.92 6.35 10.07
C ASP A 55 18.18 5.51 9.02
N ARG A 56 16.98 5.93 8.61
CA ARG A 56 16.23 5.30 7.52
C ARG A 56 16.74 5.71 6.15
N ARG A 57 17.21 6.94 5.97
CA ARG A 57 17.88 7.36 4.72
C ARG A 57 19.10 6.51 4.42
N ALA A 58 19.86 6.12 5.45
CA ALA A 58 21.00 5.23 5.32
C ALA A 58 20.62 3.81 4.82
N ARG A 59 19.34 3.44 4.83
CA ARG A 59 18.82 2.15 4.34
C ARG A 59 18.34 2.18 2.89
N PHE A 60 18.35 3.31 2.22
CA PHE A 60 17.96 3.38 0.81
C PHE A 60 18.88 2.48 -0.03
N LYS A 61 18.26 1.68 -0.89
CA LYS A 61 18.96 0.75 -1.80
C LYS A 61 18.86 1.17 -3.24
N GLY A 62 17.79 1.88 -3.58
CA GLY A 62 17.48 2.40 -4.90
C GLY A 62 17.32 3.92 -4.92
N ASP A 63 16.74 4.40 -6.00
CA ASP A 63 16.57 5.84 -6.29
C ASP A 63 15.12 6.23 -6.62
N THR A 64 14.14 5.35 -6.32
CA THR A 64 12.74 5.58 -6.68
C THR A 64 12.01 6.45 -5.64
N ASP A 65 11.03 7.22 -6.11
CA ASP A 65 10.06 7.91 -5.29
C ASP A 65 9.28 6.95 -4.37
N SER A 66 9.03 5.75 -4.86
CA SER A 66 8.33 4.70 -4.11
C SER A 66 9.08 4.26 -2.86
N GLU A 67 10.40 4.09 -2.94
CA GLU A 67 11.23 3.75 -1.79
C GLU A 67 11.22 4.89 -0.76
N ARG A 68 11.31 6.16 -1.22
CA ARG A 68 11.23 7.34 -0.34
C ARG A 68 9.88 7.41 0.36
N LEU A 69 8.79 7.18 -0.38
CA LEU A 69 7.44 7.14 0.19
C LEU A 69 7.31 6.05 1.27
N PHE A 70 7.84 4.86 1.01
CA PHE A 70 7.84 3.77 1.99
C PHE A 70 8.60 4.14 3.27
N HIS A 71 9.83 4.65 3.15
CA HIS A 71 10.62 5.05 4.31
C HIS A 71 10.04 6.25 5.05
N ALA A 72 9.38 7.19 4.36
CA ALA A 72 8.64 8.29 5.00
C ALA A 72 7.47 7.76 5.84
N LEU A 73 6.70 6.79 5.31
CA LEU A 73 5.63 6.13 6.05
C LEU A 73 6.15 5.39 7.30
N LEU A 74 7.23 4.62 7.17
CA LEU A 74 7.84 3.92 8.30
C LEU A 74 8.39 4.90 9.36
N THR A 75 8.99 6.02 8.93
CA THR A 75 9.41 7.09 9.84
C THR A 75 8.22 7.67 10.61
N ARG A 76 7.07 7.83 9.94
CA ARG A 76 5.85 8.31 10.60
C ARG A 76 5.41 7.34 11.70
N PHE A 77 5.39 6.04 11.44
CA PHE A 77 5.04 5.04 12.44
C PHE A 77 5.97 5.06 13.66
N GLU A 78 7.27 5.21 13.44
CA GLU A 78 8.25 5.32 14.52
C GLU A 78 8.06 6.59 15.36
N ARG A 79 7.83 7.75 14.70
CA ARG A 79 7.58 9.02 15.39
C ARG A 79 6.29 8.99 16.22
N ASP A 80 5.25 8.35 15.70
CA ASP A 80 3.97 8.19 16.39
C ASP A 80 4.03 7.09 17.47
N GLY A 81 5.11 6.29 17.52
CA GLY A 81 5.30 5.17 18.43
C GLY A 81 4.28 4.05 18.25
N VAL A 82 3.81 3.85 17.01
CA VAL A 82 2.74 2.90 16.70
C VAL A 82 3.25 1.64 16.02
N SER A 83 2.53 0.55 16.24
CA SER A 83 2.75 -0.73 15.56
C SER A 83 1.41 -1.43 15.29
N PRO A 84 1.36 -2.45 14.40
CA PRO A 84 0.14 -3.23 14.17
C PRO A 84 -0.41 -3.94 15.41
N ALA A 85 0.38 -4.06 16.48
CA ALA A 85 -0.06 -4.61 17.76
C ALA A 85 -1.05 -3.68 18.49
N ASP A 86 -1.04 -2.37 18.19
CA ASP A 86 -2.10 -1.42 18.55
C ASP A 86 -2.84 -1.00 17.28
N PRO A 87 -3.88 -1.75 16.87
CA PRO A 87 -4.55 -1.51 15.59
C PRO A 87 -5.23 -0.14 15.50
N VAL A 88 -5.68 0.42 16.62
CA VAL A 88 -6.37 1.73 16.60
C VAL A 88 -5.38 2.85 16.31
N ALA A 89 -4.30 2.94 17.07
CA ALA A 89 -3.28 3.96 16.87
C ALA A 89 -2.58 3.80 15.50
N PHE A 90 -2.31 2.55 15.08
CA PHE A 90 -1.71 2.26 13.78
C PHE A 90 -2.58 2.74 12.60
N ARG A 91 -3.89 2.41 12.61
CA ARG A 91 -4.85 2.88 11.60
C ARG A 91 -4.91 4.40 11.53
N GLN A 92 -4.95 5.06 12.68
CA GLN A 92 -4.97 6.53 12.76
C GLN A 92 -3.70 7.14 12.15
N SER A 93 -2.51 6.60 12.46
CA SER A 93 -1.24 7.06 11.91
C SER A 93 -1.19 6.84 10.39
N PHE A 94 -1.58 5.67 9.90
CA PHE A 94 -1.64 5.36 8.46
C PHE A 94 -2.57 6.32 7.71
N VAL A 95 -3.81 6.49 8.20
CA VAL A 95 -4.79 7.39 7.60
C VAL A 95 -4.29 8.83 7.60
N SER A 96 -3.77 9.32 8.73
CA SER A 96 -3.31 10.72 8.83
C SER A 96 -2.11 10.99 7.92
N PHE A 97 -1.18 10.05 7.78
CA PHE A 97 -0.05 10.17 6.86
C PHE A 97 -0.52 10.43 5.41
N PHE A 98 -1.44 9.62 4.90
CA PHE A 98 -1.94 9.80 3.54
C PHE A 98 -2.86 11.01 3.40
N ARG A 99 -3.59 11.39 4.45
CA ARG A 99 -4.38 12.63 4.46
C ARG A 99 -3.47 13.86 4.35
N ASP A 100 -2.36 13.89 5.08
CA ASP A 100 -1.36 14.95 5.02
C ASP A 100 -0.75 15.07 3.61
N LEU A 101 -0.40 13.94 2.99
CA LEU A 101 0.12 13.92 1.61
C LEU A 101 -0.91 14.41 0.59
N ARG A 102 -2.18 13.99 0.69
CA ARG A 102 -3.25 14.43 -0.22
C ARG A 102 -3.54 15.94 -0.12
N GLY A 103 -3.34 16.53 1.05
CA GLY A 103 -3.49 17.96 1.26
C GLY A 103 -2.45 18.81 0.55
N ARG A 104 -1.36 18.20 0.05
CA ARG A 104 -0.31 18.89 -0.69
C ARG A 104 -0.63 18.93 -2.18
N GLN A 105 -0.73 20.15 -2.72
CA GLN A 105 -0.99 20.34 -4.15
C GLN A 105 0.14 19.73 -5.01
N ASP A 106 -0.24 19.16 -6.16
CA ASP A 106 0.65 18.65 -7.19
C ASP A 106 1.67 17.59 -6.76
N LEU A 107 1.48 16.94 -5.60
CA LEU A 107 2.39 15.89 -5.14
C LEU A 107 2.40 14.66 -6.07
N GLY A 108 1.34 14.45 -6.84
CA GLY A 108 1.25 13.37 -7.81
C GLY A 108 0.19 12.34 -7.47
N SER A 109 0.45 11.09 -7.82
CA SER A 109 -0.46 9.96 -7.57
C SER A 109 0.26 8.89 -6.74
N PHE A 110 -0.44 8.30 -5.76
CA PHE A 110 0.15 7.32 -4.86
C PHE A 110 -0.91 6.32 -4.35
N ASN A 111 -1.22 5.35 -5.19
CA ASN A 111 -1.91 4.15 -4.75
C ASN A 111 -0.91 3.26 -4.03
N VAL A 112 -1.22 2.87 -2.82
CA VAL A 112 -0.31 2.11 -1.96
C VAL A 112 -0.99 0.87 -1.43
N VAL A 113 -0.22 -0.20 -1.34
CA VAL A 113 -0.54 -1.40 -0.57
C VAL A 113 0.59 -1.63 0.42
N LEU A 114 0.24 -1.77 1.70
CA LEU A 114 1.13 -2.10 2.80
C LEU A 114 0.62 -3.36 3.49
N SER A 115 1.52 -4.26 3.90
CA SER A 115 1.16 -5.43 4.69
C SER A 115 2.21 -5.75 5.74
N ASP A 116 1.77 -6.24 6.91
CA ASP A 116 2.61 -6.83 7.96
C ASP A 116 2.60 -8.38 7.94
N GLY A 117 1.98 -8.97 6.92
CA GLY A 117 1.78 -10.42 6.78
C GLY A 117 0.50 -10.95 7.45
N LYS A 118 -0.24 -10.14 8.21
CA LYS A 118 -1.52 -10.48 8.86
C LYS A 118 -2.69 -9.67 8.32
N ALA A 119 -2.43 -8.39 8.07
CA ALA A 119 -3.38 -7.46 7.47
C ALA A 119 -2.76 -6.78 6.25
N LEU A 120 -3.61 -6.20 5.43
CA LEU A 120 -3.25 -5.39 4.29
C LEU A 120 -3.98 -4.05 4.38
N TRP A 121 -3.24 -2.97 4.27
CA TRP A 121 -3.78 -1.61 4.17
C TRP A 121 -3.58 -1.10 2.76
N ALA A 122 -4.64 -0.56 2.16
CA ALA A 122 -4.60 0.01 0.83
C ALA A 122 -5.05 1.47 0.85
N HIS A 123 -4.38 2.32 0.09
CA HIS A 123 -4.76 3.69 -0.15
C HIS A 123 -4.88 3.94 -1.66
N ARG A 124 -5.97 4.58 -2.09
CA ARG A 124 -6.13 5.05 -3.46
C ARG A 124 -5.99 6.56 -3.54
N PHE A 125 -5.09 7.04 -4.42
CA PHE A 125 -5.02 8.44 -4.78
C PHE A 125 -4.42 8.65 -6.18
N GLY A 126 -5.23 9.16 -7.10
CA GLY A 126 -4.81 9.60 -8.42
C GLY A 126 -4.64 8.50 -9.49
N ARG A 127 -4.80 7.21 -9.12
CA ARG A 127 -4.84 6.07 -10.05
C ARG A 127 -6.04 5.18 -9.74
N THR A 128 -6.38 4.28 -10.65
CA THR A 128 -7.42 3.27 -10.40
C THR A 128 -6.98 2.27 -9.33
N LEU A 129 -7.94 1.84 -8.53
CA LEU A 129 -7.82 0.72 -7.60
C LEU A 129 -9.19 0.05 -7.52
N ALA A 130 -9.23 -1.26 -7.59
CA ALA A 130 -10.46 -2.02 -7.52
C ALA A 130 -10.33 -3.18 -6.55
N VAL A 131 -11.45 -3.58 -5.96
CA VAL A 131 -11.55 -4.70 -5.01
C VAL A 131 -12.52 -5.74 -5.59
N LEU A 132 -12.19 -7.01 -5.43
CA LEU A 132 -13.05 -8.14 -5.75
C LEU A 132 -13.10 -9.09 -4.55
N ARG A 133 -14.31 -9.49 -4.17
CA ARG A 133 -14.53 -10.62 -3.27
C ARG A 133 -14.79 -11.88 -4.11
N ARG A 134 -14.07 -12.93 -3.84
CA ARG A 134 -14.35 -14.28 -4.36
C ARG A 134 -14.76 -15.17 -3.22
N ASP A 135 -15.91 -15.78 -3.35
CA ASP A 135 -16.41 -16.79 -2.44
C ASP A 135 -16.30 -18.15 -3.15
N ALA A 136 -15.47 -19.03 -2.61
CA ALA A 136 -15.29 -20.38 -3.14
C ALA A 136 -15.79 -21.41 -2.10
N ALA A 137 -16.72 -22.24 -2.50
CA ALA A 137 -17.39 -23.18 -1.60
C ALA A 137 -16.41 -24.12 -0.86
N ASP A 138 -15.31 -24.51 -1.51
CA ASP A 138 -14.35 -25.48 -0.97
C ASP A 138 -13.00 -24.86 -0.55
N ALA A 139 -12.74 -23.57 -0.85
CA ALA A 139 -11.44 -22.94 -0.64
C ALA A 139 -11.50 -21.69 0.27
N GLY A 140 -12.69 -21.39 0.83
CA GLY A 140 -12.91 -20.16 1.60
C GLY A 140 -13.03 -18.91 0.72
N SER A 141 -13.27 -17.77 1.36
CA SER A 141 -13.38 -16.48 0.68
C SER A 141 -12.02 -15.83 0.52
N SER A 142 -11.87 -15.00 -0.52
CA SER A 142 -10.64 -14.20 -0.73
C SER A 142 -10.99 -12.77 -1.16
N ILE A 143 -10.14 -11.81 -0.78
CA ILE A 143 -10.21 -10.43 -1.24
C ILE A 143 -9.02 -10.18 -2.18
N LEU A 144 -9.31 -9.69 -3.36
CA LEU A 144 -8.31 -9.23 -4.32
C LEU A 144 -8.36 -7.70 -4.41
N ILE A 145 -7.20 -7.07 -4.36
CA ILE A 145 -7.05 -5.63 -4.61
C ILE A 145 -6.09 -5.48 -5.79
N ALA A 146 -6.49 -4.74 -6.82
CA ALA A 146 -5.68 -4.56 -8.01
C ALA A 146 -5.82 -3.13 -8.58
N SER A 147 -4.78 -2.66 -9.26
CA SER A 147 -4.78 -1.36 -9.95
C SER A 147 -5.68 -1.34 -11.18
N GLU A 148 -6.05 -2.51 -11.69
CA GLU A 148 -6.96 -2.69 -12.83
C GLU A 148 -7.78 -3.97 -12.65
N ARG A 149 -8.89 -4.08 -13.35
CA ARG A 149 -9.70 -5.30 -13.37
C ARG A 149 -8.93 -6.39 -14.12
N LEU A 150 -8.61 -7.48 -13.44
CA LEU A 150 -7.84 -8.60 -13.99
C LEU A 150 -8.71 -9.65 -14.69
N THR A 151 -10.03 -9.62 -14.43
CA THR A 151 -11.02 -10.57 -14.94
C THR A 151 -12.35 -9.85 -15.18
N ASP A 152 -13.30 -10.52 -15.85
CA ASP A 152 -14.66 -10.01 -16.09
C ASP A 152 -15.61 -10.17 -14.89
N GLU A 153 -15.08 -10.48 -13.70
CA GLU A 153 -15.83 -10.59 -12.47
C GLU A 153 -16.32 -9.23 -11.94
N ALA A 154 -17.11 -9.23 -10.88
CA ALA A 154 -17.75 -8.04 -10.32
C ALA A 154 -16.78 -7.21 -9.45
N TRP A 155 -15.72 -6.70 -10.05
CA TRP A 155 -14.81 -5.76 -9.40
C TRP A 155 -15.51 -4.45 -9.05
N VAL A 156 -15.33 -3.99 -7.81
CA VAL A 156 -15.84 -2.70 -7.34
C VAL A 156 -14.68 -1.70 -7.29
N GLU A 157 -14.86 -0.57 -7.96
CA GLU A 157 -13.85 0.49 -7.97
C GLU A 157 -13.85 1.23 -6.63
N VAL A 158 -12.67 1.34 -6.01
CA VAL A 158 -12.46 2.09 -4.78
C VAL A 158 -12.47 3.59 -5.10
N PRO A 159 -13.26 4.43 -4.42
CA PRO A 159 -13.25 5.89 -4.64
C PRO A 159 -11.89 6.52 -4.32
N ASP A 160 -11.58 7.62 -5.02
CA ASP A 160 -10.33 8.35 -4.79
C ASP A 160 -10.25 8.91 -3.37
N GLY A 161 -9.07 8.89 -2.78
CA GLY A 161 -8.84 9.32 -1.40
C GLY A 161 -9.21 8.28 -0.33
N THR A 162 -9.71 7.10 -0.72
CA THR A 162 -10.13 6.05 0.24
C THR A 162 -8.94 5.30 0.82
N VAL A 163 -9.04 4.97 2.09
CA VAL A 163 -8.14 4.04 2.81
C VAL A 163 -8.93 2.83 3.26
N LEU A 164 -8.43 1.65 2.94
CA LEU A 164 -9.01 0.35 3.29
C LEU A 164 -8.06 -0.44 4.17
N GLU A 165 -8.62 -1.28 5.02
CA GLU A 165 -7.92 -2.37 5.69
C GLU A 165 -8.58 -3.68 5.30
N VAL A 166 -7.78 -4.69 5.00
CA VAL A 166 -8.21 -6.06 4.78
C VAL A 166 -7.53 -6.95 5.81
N VAL A 167 -8.34 -7.66 6.59
CA VAL A 167 -7.85 -8.68 7.53
C VAL A 167 -8.18 -10.04 6.95
N GLY A 168 -7.15 -10.89 6.84
CA GLY A 168 -7.27 -12.24 6.30
C GLY A 168 -8.00 -13.21 7.22
N GLY A 169 -8.10 -14.45 6.80
CA GLY A 169 -8.78 -15.55 7.50
C GLY A 169 -9.73 -16.28 6.56
N ASN A 170 -10.49 -17.25 7.11
CA ASN A 170 -11.48 -18.01 6.32
C ASN A 170 -12.58 -17.12 5.73
N GLU A 171 -12.91 -16.03 6.43
CA GLU A 171 -13.84 -15.00 5.98
C GLU A 171 -13.12 -13.63 6.09
N PRO A 172 -12.37 -13.22 5.07
CA PRO A 172 -11.65 -11.97 5.10
C PRO A 172 -12.62 -10.79 5.14
N THR A 173 -12.25 -9.76 5.91
CA THR A 173 -13.04 -8.54 6.09
C THR A 173 -12.38 -7.36 5.42
N VAL A 174 -13.20 -6.46 4.87
CA VAL A 174 -12.75 -5.15 4.35
C VAL A 174 -13.36 -4.07 5.24
N THR A 175 -12.52 -3.22 5.79
CA THR A 175 -12.92 -2.07 6.61
C THR A 175 -12.50 -0.78 5.92
N VAL A 176 -13.41 0.17 5.79
CA VAL A 176 -13.09 1.52 5.31
C VAL A 176 -12.58 2.35 6.48
N LEU A 177 -11.34 2.80 6.40
CA LEU A 177 -10.69 3.61 7.44
C LEU A 177 -10.83 5.12 7.17
N ASP A 178 -10.88 5.51 5.89
CA ASP A 178 -11.09 6.90 5.44
C ASP A 178 -11.82 6.90 4.09
N GLY A 179 -12.68 7.89 3.86
CA GLY A 179 -13.50 7.99 2.66
C GLY A 179 -14.85 7.28 2.77
N THR A 180 -15.53 7.11 1.64
CA THR A 180 -16.81 6.40 1.53
C THR A 180 -16.67 5.28 0.50
N PHE A 181 -16.93 4.06 0.91
CA PHE A 181 -16.86 2.88 0.05
C PHE A 181 -17.84 1.82 0.55
N ALA A 182 -18.65 1.27 -0.34
CA ALA A 182 -19.53 0.15 -0.07
C ALA A 182 -19.05 -1.07 -0.86
N PHE A 183 -18.84 -2.18 -0.15
CA PHE A 183 -18.25 -3.39 -0.70
C PHE A 183 -18.88 -4.66 -0.11
#